data_40adc5d44baa4001bb784474218866e9
#
_entry.id   40adc5d44baa4001bb784474218866e9
#
_cell.length_a   1.000
_cell.length_b   1.000
_cell.length_c   1.000
_cell.angle_alpha   90.00
_cell.angle_beta   90.00
_cell.angle_gamma   90.00
#
_symmetry.space_group_name_H-M   'P 1'
#
loop_
_entity.id
_entity.type
_entity.pdbx_description
1 polymer ?
#
loop_
_entity_poly.entity_id
_entity_poly.type
_entity_poly.pdbx_seq_one_letter_code
_entity_poly.pdbx_strand_id
1 'polypeptide(L)'
;MKHTVAIVGRPNVGKSTLFNKLVGDRLSIVKDEPGVTRDRLYREMEWSGKEFILVDTGGLEPRTEDFMMGKIKQQAQVAIDEADVIIFLVDGKAGITGLDEDVATVLRRQDKKVVVAVNKIDNYLRDQENIFEFYGLGFEEVIGISGEHKTNLGDLLDAVIEKFEDKKIKQIEDGLNIAILGRPNAGKSSLVNKLLNEERSIVSDIAGTTRDSIDSSLRYNGETYTLIDTAGIRRKSKVEDDIEYYSILRAMKAIKRADVCVLMLDATELLTDQDKRIAGMIYEERKPIIIAVNKWDLIEKNN
;
A
#
# COMPACT_ATOMS: atom_id res chain seq x y z
N MET A 1 11.99 -2.17 -7.88
CA MET A 1 10.81 -2.26 -6.99
C MET A 1 9.74 -1.36 -7.58
N LYS A 2 8.50 -1.83 -7.81
CA LYS A 2 7.44 -0.99 -8.37
C LYS A 2 7.05 0.09 -7.35
N HIS A 3 6.81 1.30 -7.82
CA HIS A 3 6.27 2.38 -6.99
C HIS A 3 4.79 2.14 -6.68
N THR A 4 4.33 2.66 -5.56
CA THR A 4 2.91 2.63 -5.17
C THR A 4 2.35 4.04 -5.25
N VAL A 5 1.24 4.19 -5.97
CA VAL A 5 0.52 5.45 -6.14
C VAL A 5 -0.86 5.31 -5.52
N ALA A 6 -1.22 6.13 -4.55
CA ALA A 6 -2.54 6.09 -3.91
C ALA A 6 -3.40 7.29 -4.33
N ILE A 7 -4.67 7.03 -4.67
CA ILE A 7 -5.66 8.09 -4.89
C ILE A 7 -6.36 8.36 -3.56
N VAL A 8 -6.17 9.57 -3.02
CA VAL A 8 -6.72 10.01 -1.74
C VAL A 8 -7.59 11.24 -1.96
N GLY A 9 -8.62 11.42 -1.18
CA GLY A 9 -9.53 12.57 -1.24
C GLY A 9 -10.82 12.28 -0.49
N ARG A 10 -11.62 13.33 -0.22
CA ARG A 10 -12.92 13.18 0.44
C ARG A 10 -13.90 12.30 -0.37
N PRO A 11 -15.00 11.83 0.23
CA PRO A 11 -16.05 11.12 -0.50
C PRO A 11 -16.60 11.93 -1.70
N ASN A 12 -17.02 11.23 -2.74
CA ASN A 12 -17.72 11.78 -3.92
C ASN A 12 -16.89 12.74 -4.82
N VAL A 13 -15.57 12.85 -4.64
CA VAL A 13 -14.70 13.61 -5.56
C VAL A 13 -14.39 12.86 -6.87
N GLY A 14 -14.76 11.57 -6.95
CA GLY A 14 -14.60 10.74 -8.16
C GLY A 14 -13.37 9.81 -8.14
N LYS A 15 -12.87 9.40 -6.95
CA LYS A 15 -11.71 8.50 -6.81
C LYS A 15 -11.85 7.22 -7.62
N SER A 16 -12.94 6.47 -7.40
CA SER A 16 -13.18 5.21 -8.12
C SER A 16 -13.47 5.42 -9.61
N THR A 17 -14.03 6.56 -9.99
CA THR A 17 -14.19 6.93 -11.40
C THR A 17 -12.83 7.13 -12.05
N LEU A 18 -11.96 7.94 -11.45
CA LEU A 18 -10.61 8.16 -11.93
C LEU A 18 -9.83 6.84 -12.01
N PHE A 19 -9.84 6.04 -10.94
CA PHE A 19 -9.20 4.73 -10.90
C PHE A 19 -9.65 3.84 -12.07
N ASN A 20 -10.96 3.68 -12.26
CA ASN A 20 -11.50 2.83 -13.32
C ASN A 20 -11.15 3.36 -14.72
N LYS A 21 -11.06 4.67 -14.90
CA LYS A 21 -10.66 5.27 -16.18
C LYS A 21 -9.17 5.06 -16.47
N LEU A 22 -8.32 5.22 -15.47
CA LEU A 22 -6.88 4.97 -15.62
C LEU A 22 -6.59 3.50 -15.91
N VAL A 23 -7.33 2.57 -15.27
CA VAL A 23 -7.17 1.12 -15.43
C VAL A 23 -7.86 0.58 -16.69
N GLY A 24 -9.03 1.12 -17.05
CA GLY A 24 -9.88 0.58 -18.13
C GLY A 24 -9.53 1.04 -19.53
N ASP A 25 -8.64 2.00 -19.69
CA ASP A 25 -8.30 2.56 -20.99
C ASP A 25 -6.96 2.02 -21.52
N ARG A 26 -6.86 1.99 -22.86
CA ARG A 26 -5.61 1.73 -23.60
C ARG A 26 -4.51 2.79 -23.32
N LEU A 27 -4.74 3.72 -22.40
CA LEU A 27 -3.78 4.73 -21.97
C LEU A 27 -2.61 4.10 -21.19
N SER A 28 -2.89 3.04 -20.42
CA SER A 28 -1.87 2.31 -19.69
C SER A 28 -1.95 0.82 -20.03
N ILE A 29 -0.78 0.16 -20.10
CA ILE A 29 -0.75 -1.29 -20.25
C ILE A 29 -1.06 -1.88 -18.87
N VAL A 30 -2.27 -2.42 -18.72
CA VAL A 30 -2.65 -3.22 -17.55
C VAL A 30 -2.14 -4.63 -17.79
N LYS A 31 -1.27 -5.13 -16.94
CA LYS A 31 -0.87 -6.54 -16.97
C LYS A 31 -1.94 -7.36 -16.28
N ASP A 32 -2.86 -7.93 -17.05
CA ASP A 32 -3.74 -9.00 -16.59
C ASP A 32 -2.93 -10.30 -16.45
N GLU A 33 -2.21 -10.45 -15.35
CA GLU A 33 -1.65 -11.77 -15.03
C GLU A 33 -2.77 -12.63 -14.40
N PRO A 34 -3.01 -13.85 -14.93
CA PRO A 34 -4.00 -14.76 -14.36
C PRO A 34 -3.59 -15.13 -12.94
N GLY A 35 -4.41 -14.79 -11.95
CA GLY A 35 -4.16 -15.11 -10.55
C GLY A 35 -3.98 -13.89 -9.64
N VAL A 36 -3.58 -12.72 -10.14
CA VAL A 36 -3.66 -11.47 -9.38
C VAL A 36 -5.13 -11.16 -9.19
N THR A 37 -5.58 -11.39 -7.99
CA THR A 37 -6.97 -11.27 -7.57
C THR A 37 -7.64 -10.06 -8.18
N ARG A 38 -8.86 -10.25 -8.69
CA ARG A 38 -9.82 -9.22 -9.12
C ARG A 38 -10.21 -8.26 -7.96
N ASP A 39 -9.25 -7.85 -7.15
CA ASP A 39 -9.47 -6.80 -6.18
C ASP A 39 -9.64 -5.48 -6.93
N ARG A 40 -10.81 -4.90 -6.77
CA ARG A 40 -11.20 -3.62 -7.38
C ARG A 40 -10.39 -2.43 -6.87
N LEU A 41 -9.43 -2.65 -5.97
CA LEU A 41 -8.80 -1.60 -5.18
C LEU A 41 -7.34 -1.31 -5.56
N TYR A 42 -6.66 -2.20 -6.28
CA TYR A 42 -5.30 -1.97 -6.79
C TYR A 42 -5.08 -2.61 -8.15
N ARG A 43 -4.26 -1.98 -8.98
CA ARG A 43 -3.86 -2.48 -10.30
C ARG A 43 -2.42 -2.15 -10.59
N GLU A 44 -1.73 -3.09 -11.21
CA GLU A 44 -0.44 -2.84 -11.80
C GLU A 44 -0.63 -2.08 -13.11
N MET A 45 0.08 -1.00 -13.26
CA MET A 45 0.03 -0.11 -14.42
C MET A 45 1.43 0.15 -14.94
N GLU A 46 1.51 0.44 -16.24
CA GLU A 46 2.71 0.94 -16.89
C GLU A 46 2.38 2.24 -17.63
N TRP A 47 3.15 3.29 -17.39
CA TRP A 47 3.07 4.57 -18.09
C TRP A 47 4.46 5.06 -18.45
N SER A 48 4.68 5.40 -19.73
CA SER A 48 5.99 5.85 -20.26
C SER A 48 7.16 4.95 -19.85
N GLY A 49 6.94 3.61 -19.84
CA GLY A 49 7.96 2.61 -19.49
C GLY A 49 8.22 2.46 -17.98
N LYS A 50 7.48 3.17 -17.11
CA LYS A 50 7.58 3.02 -15.65
C LYS A 50 6.40 2.20 -15.11
N GLU A 51 6.72 1.11 -14.43
CA GLU A 51 5.72 0.25 -13.78
C GLU A 51 5.44 0.72 -12.34
N PHE A 52 4.16 0.75 -11.95
CA PHE A 52 3.71 1.10 -10.61
C PHE A 52 2.39 0.41 -10.25
N ILE A 53 2.05 0.43 -8.96
CA ILE A 53 0.78 -0.07 -8.44
C ILE A 53 -0.10 1.12 -8.11
N LEU A 54 -1.25 1.22 -8.77
CA LEU A 54 -2.29 2.21 -8.46
C LEU A 54 -3.28 1.65 -7.44
N VAL A 55 -3.62 2.47 -6.43
CA VAL A 55 -4.47 2.10 -5.29
C VAL A 55 -5.67 3.04 -5.21
N ASP A 56 -6.91 2.49 -5.22
CA ASP A 56 -8.14 3.23 -4.96
C ASP A 56 -8.53 3.15 -3.48
N THR A 57 -8.44 4.27 -2.76
CA THR A 57 -8.91 4.32 -1.37
C THR A 57 -10.43 4.48 -1.25
N GLY A 58 -11.13 4.89 -2.31
CA GLY A 58 -12.58 5.12 -2.30
C GLY A 58 -13.41 3.85 -2.22
N GLY A 59 -12.88 2.72 -2.68
CA GLY A 59 -13.54 1.41 -2.57
C GLY A 59 -13.58 0.86 -1.13
N LEU A 60 -12.94 1.55 -0.19
CA LEU A 60 -12.83 1.17 1.24
C LEU A 60 -13.84 1.94 2.12
N GLU A 61 -14.62 2.85 1.56
CA GLU A 61 -15.55 3.69 2.33
C GLU A 61 -16.74 2.87 2.84
N PRO A 62 -17.04 2.89 4.17
CA PRO A 62 -18.24 2.26 4.69
C PRO A 62 -19.50 3.01 4.23
N ARG A 63 -20.58 2.27 3.95
CA ARG A 63 -21.83 2.82 3.41
C ARG A 63 -22.72 3.56 4.42
N THR A 64 -22.29 3.76 5.67
CA THR A 64 -23.09 4.37 6.74
C THR A 64 -22.42 5.60 7.33
N GLU A 65 -23.17 6.70 7.45
CA GLU A 65 -22.68 8.06 7.77
C GLU A 65 -22.15 8.27 9.19
N ASP A 66 -22.64 7.54 10.19
CA ASP A 66 -22.36 7.82 11.62
C ASP A 66 -21.00 7.31 12.15
N PHE A 67 -20.27 6.52 11.38
CA PHE A 67 -18.94 5.97 11.76
C PHE A 67 -17.78 6.56 10.97
N MET A 68 -18.06 7.57 10.13
CA MET A 68 -17.22 7.96 8.98
C MET A 68 -15.91 8.70 9.31
N MET A 69 -15.91 9.59 10.29
CA MET A 69 -14.75 10.48 10.50
C MET A 69 -13.49 9.76 11.02
N GLY A 70 -13.64 8.74 11.87
CA GLY A 70 -12.52 7.97 12.42
C GLY A 70 -11.95 6.96 11.43
N LYS A 71 -12.81 6.22 10.73
CA LYS A 71 -12.39 5.15 9.79
C LYS A 71 -11.85 5.69 8.47
N ILE A 72 -12.41 6.77 7.93
CA ILE A 72 -11.89 7.44 6.71
C ILE A 72 -10.48 7.99 6.99
N LYS A 73 -10.24 8.62 8.15
CA LYS A 73 -8.90 9.07 8.55
C LYS A 73 -7.92 7.91 8.64
N GLN A 74 -8.35 6.77 9.19
CA GLN A 74 -7.48 5.63 9.42
C GLN A 74 -7.13 4.89 8.11
N GLN A 75 -8.10 4.74 7.20
CA GLN A 75 -7.88 4.11 5.89
C GLN A 75 -7.04 4.97 4.95
N ALA A 76 -7.35 6.28 4.89
CA ALA A 76 -6.51 7.23 4.16
C ALA A 76 -5.09 7.24 4.72
N GLN A 77 -4.93 7.20 6.05
CA GLN A 77 -3.64 7.19 6.72
C GLN A 77 -2.76 6.01 6.28
N VAL A 78 -3.32 4.80 6.24
CA VAL A 78 -2.54 3.61 5.85
C VAL A 78 -2.20 3.62 4.35
N ALA A 79 -3.12 4.10 3.48
CA ALA A 79 -2.80 4.28 2.05
C ALA A 79 -1.69 5.32 1.85
N ILE A 80 -1.76 6.41 2.60
CA ILE A 80 -0.74 7.45 2.62
C ILE A 80 0.60 6.88 3.10
N ASP A 81 0.60 6.09 4.19
CA ASP A 81 1.81 5.48 4.73
C ASP A 81 2.51 4.57 3.70
N GLU A 82 1.75 3.80 2.94
CA GLU A 82 2.27 2.82 1.97
C GLU A 82 2.59 3.40 0.59
N ALA A 83 2.06 4.58 0.24
CA ALA A 83 2.27 5.20 -1.05
C ALA A 83 3.65 5.87 -1.16
N ASP A 84 4.27 5.76 -2.34
CA ASP A 84 5.45 6.53 -2.70
C ASP A 84 5.05 7.91 -3.23
N VAL A 85 3.93 7.96 -3.98
CA VAL A 85 3.32 9.19 -4.52
C VAL A 85 1.82 9.16 -4.26
N ILE A 86 1.25 10.31 -3.95
CA ILE A 86 -0.18 10.46 -3.68
C ILE A 86 -0.81 11.35 -4.75
N ILE A 87 -1.88 10.86 -5.35
CA ILE A 87 -2.82 11.68 -6.11
C ILE A 87 -3.88 12.17 -5.12
N PHE A 88 -3.80 13.45 -4.74
CA PHE A 88 -4.80 14.09 -3.90
C PHE A 88 -5.92 14.62 -4.79
N LEU A 89 -7.04 13.88 -4.84
CA LEU A 89 -8.17 14.20 -5.70
C LEU A 89 -9.16 15.12 -4.99
N VAL A 90 -9.45 16.26 -5.59
CA VAL A 90 -10.39 17.27 -5.12
C VAL A 90 -11.44 17.59 -6.19
N ASP A 91 -12.54 18.26 -5.82
CA ASP A 91 -13.66 18.58 -6.71
C ASP A 91 -13.62 20.04 -7.14
N GLY A 92 -13.27 20.29 -8.39
CA GLY A 92 -13.14 21.66 -8.95
C GLY A 92 -14.46 22.41 -9.08
N LYS A 93 -15.63 21.72 -9.04
CA LYS A 93 -16.94 22.38 -9.04
C LYS A 93 -17.39 22.81 -7.65
N ALA A 94 -16.97 22.05 -6.63
CA ALA A 94 -17.34 22.33 -5.24
C ALA A 94 -16.41 23.33 -4.55
N GLY A 95 -15.21 23.58 -5.12
CA GLY A 95 -14.15 24.35 -4.47
C GLY A 95 -13.52 23.61 -3.27
N ILE A 96 -12.65 24.32 -2.55
CA ILE A 96 -11.99 23.80 -1.35
C ILE A 96 -13.01 23.69 -0.21
N THR A 97 -13.02 22.53 0.46
CA THR A 97 -13.86 22.29 1.65
C THR A 97 -12.98 22.02 2.87
N GLY A 98 -13.55 22.17 4.09
CA GLY A 98 -12.82 21.87 5.33
C GLY A 98 -12.27 20.43 5.37
N LEU A 99 -12.95 19.46 4.74
CA LEU A 99 -12.44 18.09 4.61
C LEU A 99 -11.20 18.01 3.72
N ASP A 100 -11.13 18.81 2.65
CA ASP A 100 -9.96 18.88 1.78
C ASP A 100 -8.77 19.50 2.54
N GLU A 101 -9.01 20.53 3.36
CA GLU A 101 -7.99 21.15 4.23
C GLU A 101 -7.47 20.17 5.30
N ASP A 102 -8.34 19.37 5.90
CA ASP A 102 -7.98 18.33 6.86
C ASP A 102 -7.05 17.29 6.23
N VAL A 103 -7.42 16.78 5.04
CA VAL A 103 -6.60 15.83 4.27
C VAL A 103 -5.27 16.47 3.89
N ALA A 104 -5.27 17.69 3.37
CA ALA A 104 -4.06 18.43 3.00
C ALA A 104 -3.11 18.58 4.21
N THR A 105 -3.66 18.87 5.40
CA THR A 105 -2.87 18.99 6.63
C THR A 105 -2.19 17.67 7.01
N VAL A 106 -2.87 16.54 6.86
CA VAL A 106 -2.28 15.21 7.09
C VAL A 106 -1.16 14.93 6.09
N LEU A 107 -1.41 15.20 4.80
CA LEU A 107 -0.44 14.95 3.73
C LEU A 107 0.84 15.78 3.90
N ARG A 108 0.72 17.08 4.23
CA ARG A 108 1.88 17.96 4.47
C ARG A 108 2.75 17.52 5.64
N ARG A 109 2.15 16.91 6.69
CA ARG A 109 2.90 16.42 7.87
C ARG A 109 3.73 15.18 7.57
N GLN A 110 3.39 14.45 6.54
CA GLN A 110 4.01 13.14 6.25
C GLN A 110 5.16 13.19 5.26
N ASP A 111 5.50 14.38 4.73
CA ASP A 111 6.60 14.54 3.76
C ASP A 111 6.49 13.58 2.56
N LYS A 112 5.25 13.36 2.11
CA LYS A 112 4.95 12.52 0.94
C LYS A 112 4.93 13.38 -0.32
N LYS A 113 5.27 12.76 -1.44
CA LYS A 113 5.16 13.39 -2.76
C LYS A 113 3.69 13.40 -3.16
N VAL A 114 3.15 14.58 -3.36
CA VAL A 114 1.73 14.79 -3.66
C VAL A 114 1.59 15.48 -5.00
N VAL A 115 0.63 15.01 -5.81
CA VAL A 115 0.09 15.70 -6.98
C VAL A 115 -1.38 15.96 -6.69
N VAL A 116 -1.80 17.21 -6.67
CA VAL A 116 -3.21 17.59 -6.52
C VAL A 116 -3.90 17.48 -7.87
N ALA A 117 -4.91 16.64 -7.96
CA ALA A 117 -5.74 16.48 -9.15
C ALA A 117 -7.11 17.13 -8.90
N VAL A 118 -7.35 18.27 -9.55
CA VAL A 118 -8.63 18.98 -9.48
C VAL A 118 -9.58 18.37 -10.51
N ASN A 119 -10.49 17.52 -10.04
CA ASN A 119 -11.39 16.77 -10.88
C ASN A 119 -12.65 17.57 -11.26
N LYS A 120 -13.38 17.10 -12.27
CA LYS A 120 -14.61 17.69 -12.82
C LYS A 120 -14.37 19.01 -13.56
N ILE A 121 -13.17 19.24 -14.07
CA ILE A 121 -12.83 20.32 -15.00
C ILE A 121 -13.23 19.86 -16.42
N ASP A 122 -14.53 19.93 -16.70
CA ASP A 122 -15.07 19.39 -17.95
C ASP A 122 -14.84 20.32 -19.14
N ASN A 123 -14.71 21.62 -18.90
CA ASN A 123 -14.32 22.61 -19.90
C ASN A 123 -13.10 23.41 -19.40
N TYR A 124 -11.92 22.99 -19.84
CA TYR A 124 -10.66 23.56 -19.36
C TYR A 124 -10.56 25.07 -19.56
N LEU A 125 -11.01 25.59 -20.71
CA LEU A 125 -10.95 27.02 -21.02
C LEU A 125 -11.83 27.88 -20.10
N ARG A 126 -12.96 27.35 -19.65
CA ARG A 126 -13.90 28.04 -18.77
C ARG A 126 -13.55 27.84 -17.29
N ASP A 127 -13.13 26.65 -16.94
CA ASP A 127 -13.06 26.22 -15.55
C ASP A 127 -11.61 26.28 -15.00
N GLN A 128 -10.63 26.76 -15.82
CA GLN A 128 -9.21 26.84 -15.38
C GLN A 128 -9.00 27.77 -14.19
N GLU A 129 -9.83 28.82 -14.04
CA GLU A 129 -9.72 29.71 -12.89
C GLU A 129 -10.00 29.00 -11.57
N ASN A 130 -10.87 27.98 -11.58
CA ASN A 130 -11.17 27.18 -10.41
C ASN A 130 -9.97 26.35 -9.94
N ILE A 131 -8.99 26.07 -10.82
CA ILE A 131 -7.80 25.30 -10.48
C ILE A 131 -6.89 26.09 -9.56
N PHE A 132 -6.79 27.41 -9.75
CA PHE A 132 -5.88 28.27 -8.99
C PHE A 132 -6.20 28.33 -7.50
N GLU A 133 -7.48 28.19 -7.12
CA GLU A 133 -7.88 28.11 -5.70
C GLU A 133 -7.15 27.00 -4.94
N PHE A 134 -6.94 25.85 -5.60
CA PHE A 134 -6.37 24.66 -4.97
C PHE A 134 -4.87 24.73 -4.66
N TYR A 135 -4.15 25.72 -5.18
CA TYR A 135 -2.80 26.06 -4.69
C TYR A 135 -2.83 26.49 -3.21
N GLY A 136 -3.98 27.00 -2.72
CA GLY A 136 -4.21 27.30 -1.31
C GLY A 136 -4.07 26.11 -0.37
N LEU A 137 -4.14 24.86 -0.90
CA LEU A 137 -3.88 23.64 -0.13
C LEU A 137 -2.39 23.44 0.20
N GLY A 138 -1.49 24.25 -0.39
CA GLY A 138 -0.06 24.26 -0.07
C GLY A 138 0.76 23.18 -0.76
N PHE A 139 0.37 22.78 -1.96
CA PHE A 139 1.11 21.85 -2.83
C PHE A 139 1.55 22.57 -4.10
N GLU A 140 2.73 22.21 -4.62
CA GLU A 140 3.33 22.84 -5.80
C GLU A 140 2.67 22.37 -7.11
N GLU A 141 2.27 21.10 -7.16
CA GLU A 141 1.76 20.44 -8.35
C GLU A 141 0.24 20.34 -8.29
N VAL A 142 -0.46 21.12 -9.11
CA VAL A 142 -1.92 21.18 -9.18
C VAL A 142 -2.36 21.05 -10.64
N ILE A 143 -3.10 19.99 -10.97
CA ILE A 143 -3.50 19.65 -12.34
C ILE A 143 -5.02 19.54 -12.41
N GLY A 144 -5.64 20.32 -13.32
CA GLY A 144 -7.06 20.21 -13.62
C GLY A 144 -7.33 19.02 -14.54
N ILE A 145 -8.22 18.13 -14.13
CA ILE A 145 -8.59 16.93 -14.89
C ILE A 145 -10.11 16.78 -15.03
N SER A 146 -10.55 15.97 -15.98
CA SER A 146 -11.87 15.38 -15.98
C SER A 146 -11.74 13.86 -16.02
N GLY A 147 -12.00 13.21 -14.88
CA GLY A 147 -12.02 11.75 -14.80
C GLY A 147 -13.15 11.14 -15.66
N GLU A 148 -14.25 11.85 -15.89
CA GLU A 148 -15.34 11.39 -16.73
C GLU A 148 -15.01 11.50 -18.21
N HIS A 149 -14.49 12.66 -18.65
CA HIS A 149 -14.18 12.97 -20.05
C HIS A 149 -12.73 12.65 -20.44
N LYS A 150 -11.91 12.12 -19.52
CA LYS A 150 -10.51 11.73 -19.73
C LYS A 150 -9.59 12.89 -20.11
N THR A 151 -9.93 14.09 -19.72
CA THR A 151 -9.13 15.28 -20.02
C THR A 151 -7.94 15.34 -19.07
N ASN A 152 -6.76 15.61 -19.61
CA ASN A 152 -5.47 15.79 -18.90
C ASN A 152 -5.04 14.59 -18.00
N LEU A 153 -5.55 13.37 -18.28
CA LEU A 153 -5.10 12.19 -17.51
C LEU A 153 -3.64 11.82 -17.83
N GLY A 154 -3.18 12.09 -19.05
CA GLY A 154 -1.77 11.91 -19.43
C GLY A 154 -0.87 12.83 -18.62
N ASP A 155 -1.18 14.13 -18.55
CA ASP A 155 -0.41 15.12 -17.79
C ASP A 155 -0.36 14.76 -16.29
N LEU A 156 -1.48 14.24 -15.74
CA LEU A 156 -1.51 13.73 -14.37
C LEU A 156 -0.54 12.57 -14.17
N LEU A 157 -0.53 11.61 -15.09
CA LEU A 157 0.35 10.44 -14.99
C LEU A 157 1.82 10.84 -15.19
N ASP A 158 2.12 11.77 -16.07
CA ASP A 158 3.47 12.31 -16.27
C ASP A 158 3.98 12.97 -14.98
N ALA A 159 3.18 13.85 -14.36
CA ALA A 159 3.53 14.46 -13.08
C ALA A 159 3.73 13.45 -11.94
N VAL A 160 2.95 12.37 -11.93
CA VAL A 160 3.10 11.28 -10.96
C VAL A 160 4.41 10.53 -11.15
N ILE A 161 4.75 10.14 -12.39
CA ILE A 161 5.98 9.37 -12.66
C ILE A 161 7.25 10.21 -12.53
N GLU A 162 7.18 11.54 -12.71
CA GLU A 162 8.29 12.45 -12.45
C GLU A 162 8.69 12.47 -10.97
N LYS A 163 7.74 12.23 -10.08
CA LYS A 163 7.99 12.14 -8.65
C LYS A 163 8.56 10.80 -8.18
N PHE A 164 8.71 9.81 -9.09
CA PHE A 164 9.34 8.54 -8.74
C PHE A 164 10.84 8.74 -8.50
N GLU A 165 11.30 8.36 -7.32
CA GLU A 165 12.73 8.28 -7.05
C GLU A 165 13.29 6.95 -7.50
N ASP A 166 14.51 6.95 -8.02
CA ASP A 166 15.24 5.71 -8.24
C ASP A 166 15.44 5.00 -6.91
N LYS A 167 14.60 3.99 -6.67
CA LYS A 167 14.78 3.11 -5.51
C LYS A 167 16.09 2.34 -5.71
N LYS A 168 17.19 2.90 -5.22
CA LYS A 168 18.43 2.15 -5.10
C LYS A 168 18.14 0.96 -4.19
N ILE A 169 18.03 -0.21 -4.78
CA ILE A 169 18.06 -1.45 -4.03
C ILE A 169 19.44 -1.46 -3.37
N LYS A 170 19.52 -1.07 -2.10
CA LYS A 170 20.66 -1.47 -1.31
C LYS A 170 20.60 -3.00 -1.28
N GLN A 171 21.45 -3.64 -2.06
CA GLN A 171 21.76 -5.04 -1.82
C GLN A 171 22.22 -5.08 -0.37
N ILE A 172 21.39 -5.67 0.49
CA ILE A 172 21.78 -5.97 1.85
C ILE A 172 22.85 -7.02 1.70
N GLU A 173 24.05 -6.65 2.14
CA GLU A 173 25.23 -7.49 2.06
C GLU A 173 24.95 -8.85 2.69
N ASP A 174 25.31 -9.92 1.97
CA ASP A 174 25.39 -11.31 2.40
C ASP A 174 24.39 -11.79 3.46
N GLY A 175 23.18 -12.17 3.04
CA GLY A 175 22.21 -12.77 3.92
C GLY A 175 20.90 -13.15 3.20
N LEU A 176 20.22 -14.18 3.71
CA LEU A 176 18.95 -14.64 3.18
C LEU A 176 17.82 -13.72 3.68
N ASN A 177 17.03 -13.18 2.75
CA ASN A 177 15.88 -12.33 3.04
C ASN A 177 14.63 -13.18 3.27
N ILE A 178 14.00 -13.04 4.45
CA ILE A 178 12.85 -13.85 4.85
C ILE A 178 11.64 -12.94 5.07
N ALA A 179 10.54 -13.20 4.38
CA ALA A 179 9.25 -12.56 4.64
C ALA A 179 8.36 -13.47 5.50
N ILE A 180 7.87 -12.97 6.64
CA ILE A 180 6.92 -13.68 7.49
C ILE A 180 5.52 -13.15 7.21
N LEU A 181 4.67 -13.98 6.61
CA LEU A 181 3.37 -13.67 6.06
C LEU A 181 2.27 -14.46 6.76
N GLY A 182 1.04 -14.03 6.61
CA GLY A 182 -0.15 -14.69 7.17
C GLY A 182 -1.16 -13.66 7.66
N ARG A 183 -2.38 -14.10 7.93
CA ARG A 183 -3.49 -13.27 8.41
C ARG A 183 -3.20 -12.58 9.76
N PRO A 184 -3.96 -11.55 10.14
CA PRO A 184 -3.91 -10.99 11.50
C PRO A 184 -4.05 -12.10 12.56
N ASN A 185 -3.38 -11.96 13.68
CA ASN A 185 -3.44 -12.87 14.82
C ASN A 185 -2.96 -14.32 14.60
N ALA A 186 -2.39 -14.65 13.43
CA ALA A 186 -1.76 -15.95 13.19
C ALA A 186 -0.48 -16.19 14.02
N GLY A 187 0.04 -15.14 14.72
CA GLY A 187 1.20 -15.25 15.61
C GLY A 187 2.51 -14.73 15.02
N LYS A 188 2.48 -14.02 13.88
CA LYS A 188 3.68 -13.46 13.22
C LYS A 188 4.54 -12.62 14.16
N SER A 189 3.91 -11.69 14.89
CA SER A 189 4.64 -10.82 15.84
C SER A 189 5.29 -11.60 16.97
N SER A 190 4.63 -12.65 17.44
CA SER A 190 5.18 -13.53 18.49
C SER A 190 6.39 -14.28 17.98
N LEU A 191 6.33 -14.81 16.75
CA LEU A 191 7.48 -15.49 16.12
C LEU A 191 8.65 -14.53 15.92
N VAL A 192 8.40 -13.36 15.31
CA VAL A 192 9.44 -12.34 15.07
C VAL A 192 10.10 -11.93 16.40
N ASN A 193 9.31 -11.62 17.42
CA ASN A 193 9.82 -11.22 18.72
C ASN A 193 10.64 -12.35 19.38
N LYS A 194 10.22 -13.61 19.23
CA LYS A 194 10.96 -14.75 19.77
C LYS A 194 12.30 -14.91 19.05
N LEU A 195 12.33 -14.85 17.71
CA LEU A 195 13.55 -14.96 16.92
C LEU A 195 14.55 -13.83 17.22
N LEU A 196 14.06 -12.60 17.45
CA LEU A 196 14.91 -11.45 17.73
C LEU A 196 15.37 -11.37 19.19
N ASN A 197 14.67 -12.02 20.14
CA ASN A 197 15.01 -12.01 21.57
C ASN A 197 15.81 -13.25 22.02
N GLU A 198 16.11 -14.18 21.13
CA GLU A 198 16.97 -15.33 21.50
C GLU A 198 18.41 -14.86 21.71
N GLU A 199 19.05 -15.28 22.80
CA GLU A 199 20.43 -14.89 23.22
C GLU A 199 21.52 -15.18 22.18
N ARG A 200 21.21 -15.94 21.13
CA ARG A 200 22.11 -16.29 20.03
C ARG A 200 22.01 -15.37 18.82
N SER A 201 21.07 -14.43 18.83
CA SER A 201 20.86 -13.50 17.72
C SER A 201 21.49 -12.14 18.05
N ILE A 202 22.49 -11.73 17.28
CA ILE A 202 22.95 -10.34 17.32
C ILE A 202 21.99 -9.55 16.46
N VAL A 203 21.12 -8.76 17.09
CA VAL A 203 20.16 -7.92 16.41
C VAL A 203 20.82 -6.59 16.08
N SER A 204 20.83 -6.22 14.81
CA SER A 204 21.07 -4.83 14.39
C SER A 204 19.81 -4.32 13.70
N ASP A 205 19.25 -3.24 14.22
CA ASP A 205 18.22 -2.49 13.49
C ASP A 205 18.91 -1.79 12.31
N ILE A 206 18.74 -2.34 11.12
CA ILE A 206 19.22 -1.66 9.91
C ILE A 206 18.21 -0.59 9.60
N ALA A 207 18.46 0.62 10.09
CA ALA A 207 17.72 1.80 9.69
C ALA A 207 17.96 2.03 8.18
N GLY A 208 17.06 1.51 7.37
CA GLY A 208 17.00 1.81 5.95
C GLY A 208 16.63 3.29 5.78
N THR A 209 17.22 3.96 4.83
CA THR A 209 17.07 5.38 4.52
C THR A 209 15.69 5.74 3.93
N THR A 210 14.68 4.92 4.09
CA THR A 210 13.28 5.23 3.78
C THR A 210 12.42 4.89 4.98
N ARG A 211 11.58 5.83 5.41
CA ARG A 211 10.65 5.77 6.56
C ARG A 211 9.64 4.60 6.51
N ASP A 212 9.71 3.70 5.52
CA ASP A 212 8.62 2.79 5.16
C ASP A 212 8.79 1.32 5.55
N SER A 213 9.98 0.82 5.83
CA SER A 213 10.16 -0.57 6.30
C SER A 213 11.39 -0.71 7.17
N ILE A 214 11.20 -1.06 8.42
CA ILE A 214 12.29 -1.47 9.28
C ILE A 214 12.43 -2.98 9.13
N ASP A 215 13.50 -3.38 8.45
CA ASP A 215 13.93 -4.77 8.40
C ASP A 215 14.77 -5.06 9.64
N SER A 216 14.76 -6.29 10.13
CA SER A 216 15.58 -6.70 11.27
C SER A 216 16.53 -7.79 10.82
N SER A 217 17.80 -7.62 11.11
CA SER A 217 18.82 -8.61 10.84
C SER A 217 19.05 -9.50 12.06
N LEU A 218 19.16 -10.78 11.84
CA LEU A 218 19.53 -11.77 12.88
C LEU A 218 20.67 -12.65 12.37
N ARG A 219 21.54 -13.08 13.28
CA ARG A 219 22.64 -13.97 12.96
C ARG A 219 22.45 -15.30 13.67
N TYR A 220 22.43 -16.39 12.91
CA TYR A 220 22.25 -17.74 13.42
C TYR A 220 23.29 -18.70 12.80
N ASN A 221 23.99 -19.46 13.61
CA ASN A 221 25.05 -20.38 13.16
C ASN A 221 26.12 -19.75 12.25
N GLY A 222 26.42 -18.47 12.45
CA GLY A 222 27.39 -17.74 11.64
C GLY A 222 26.89 -17.13 10.37
N GLU A 223 25.65 -17.43 9.96
CA GLU A 223 24.98 -16.87 8.79
C GLU A 223 24.05 -15.71 9.17
N THR A 224 23.88 -14.75 8.25
CA THR A 224 23.03 -13.59 8.44
C THR A 224 21.68 -13.80 7.73
N TYR A 225 20.60 -13.48 8.43
CA TYR A 225 19.24 -13.51 7.92
C TYR A 225 18.59 -12.15 8.10
N THR A 226 17.83 -11.69 7.12
CA THR A 226 17.10 -10.44 7.20
C THR A 226 15.59 -10.72 7.19
N LEU A 227 14.92 -10.37 8.29
CA LEU A 227 13.47 -10.42 8.38
C LEU A 227 12.91 -9.14 7.79
N ILE A 228 12.13 -9.26 6.70
CA ILE A 228 11.58 -8.14 5.93
C ILE A 228 10.30 -7.63 6.59
N ASP A 229 10.12 -6.30 6.62
CA ASP A 229 8.93 -5.59 7.12
C ASP A 229 8.54 -5.89 8.57
N THR A 230 9.53 -6.00 9.44
CA THR A 230 9.29 -6.26 10.87
C THR A 230 8.58 -5.12 11.59
N ALA A 231 8.69 -3.86 11.12
CA ALA A 231 7.96 -2.72 11.68
C ALA A 231 6.45 -2.84 11.46
N GLY A 232 6.02 -3.31 10.30
CA GLY A 232 4.62 -3.60 10.02
C GLY A 232 4.06 -4.68 10.95
N ILE A 233 4.88 -5.66 11.28
CA ILE A 233 4.53 -6.74 12.21
C ILE A 233 4.47 -6.24 13.67
N ARG A 234 5.39 -5.35 14.09
CA ARG A 234 5.47 -4.82 15.47
C ARG A 234 4.42 -3.75 15.79
N ARG A 235 4.08 -2.86 14.84
CA ARG A 235 3.11 -1.78 15.06
C ARG A 235 1.66 -2.28 15.22
N LYS A 236 1.33 -3.45 14.70
CA LYS A 236 -0.03 -4.03 14.71
C LYS A 236 -0.55 -4.51 16.06
N SER A 237 0.25 -4.54 17.11
CA SER A 237 -0.21 -4.96 18.44
C SER A 237 -1.18 -3.96 19.10
N LYS A 238 -1.49 -2.81 18.47
CA LYS A 238 -2.29 -1.73 19.08
C LYS A 238 -3.57 -1.31 18.33
N VAL A 239 -3.85 -1.85 17.12
CA VAL A 239 -5.03 -1.41 16.34
C VAL A 239 -5.69 -2.62 15.69
N GLU A 240 -6.87 -2.98 16.19
CA GLU A 240 -7.75 -4.03 15.68
C GLU A 240 -8.69 -3.48 14.57
N ASP A 241 -9.02 -4.33 13.63
CA ASP A 241 -10.24 -4.46 12.83
C ASP A 241 -10.41 -3.88 11.42
N ASP A 242 -9.54 -3.13 10.76
CA ASP A 242 -9.81 -2.77 9.34
C ASP A 242 -8.61 -2.90 8.38
N ILE A 243 -7.73 -3.89 8.64
CA ILE A 243 -6.38 -3.91 8.10
C ILE A 243 -6.17 -4.98 7.01
N GLU A 244 -7.23 -5.65 6.57
CA GLU A 244 -7.09 -6.78 5.64
C GLU A 244 -6.43 -6.36 4.32
N TYR A 245 -6.87 -5.26 3.77
CA TYR A 245 -6.40 -4.74 2.49
C TYR A 245 -4.91 -4.31 2.49
N TYR A 246 -4.51 -3.53 3.50
CA TYR A 246 -3.12 -3.06 3.59
C TYR A 246 -2.14 -4.16 3.99
N SER A 247 -2.67 -5.20 4.64
CA SER A 247 -1.93 -6.43 4.88
C SER A 247 -1.47 -7.07 3.55
N ILE A 248 -2.27 -6.95 2.50
CA ILE A 248 -1.98 -7.51 1.17
C ILE A 248 -0.91 -6.71 0.44
N LEU A 249 -0.99 -5.37 0.41
CA LEU A 249 0.04 -4.55 -0.22
C LEU A 249 1.41 -4.74 0.43
N ARG A 250 1.45 -4.80 1.78
CA ARG A 250 2.68 -5.12 2.50
C ARG A 250 3.18 -6.51 2.20
N ALA A 251 2.27 -7.48 2.15
CA ALA A 251 2.62 -8.85 1.78
C ALA A 251 3.24 -8.89 0.38
N MET A 252 2.65 -8.22 -0.61
CA MET A 252 3.21 -8.13 -1.97
C MET A 252 4.61 -7.51 -1.98
N LYS A 253 4.81 -6.38 -1.27
CA LYS A 253 6.12 -5.73 -1.17
C LYS A 253 7.14 -6.64 -0.50
N ALA A 254 6.75 -7.33 0.59
CA ALA A 254 7.62 -8.24 1.32
C ALA A 254 7.98 -9.47 0.47
N ILE A 255 7.01 -10.08 -0.22
CA ILE A 255 7.22 -11.24 -1.10
C ILE A 255 8.25 -10.91 -2.19
N LYS A 256 8.11 -9.76 -2.86
CA LYS A 256 9.04 -9.37 -3.94
C LYS A 256 10.49 -9.23 -3.46
N ARG A 257 10.69 -8.78 -2.22
CA ARG A 257 12.01 -8.57 -1.61
C ARG A 257 12.60 -9.84 -1.00
N ALA A 258 11.75 -10.81 -0.67
CA ALA A 258 12.17 -12.03 0.00
C ALA A 258 12.85 -13.02 -0.94
N ASP A 259 13.80 -13.78 -0.40
CA ASP A 259 14.33 -14.98 -1.03
C ASP A 259 13.49 -16.21 -0.64
N VAL A 260 12.94 -16.21 0.58
CA VAL A 260 12.05 -17.25 1.13
C VAL A 260 10.88 -16.60 1.86
N CYS A 261 9.68 -17.15 1.68
CA CYS A 261 8.47 -16.74 2.38
C CYS A 261 8.05 -17.77 3.42
N VAL A 262 7.77 -17.32 4.65
CA VAL A 262 7.19 -18.15 5.71
C VAL A 262 5.71 -17.77 5.83
N LEU A 263 4.81 -18.66 5.43
CA LEU A 263 3.36 -18.49 5.59
C LEU A 263 2.93 -19.10 6.93
N MET A 264 2.53 -18.22 7.85
CA MET A 264 1.99 -18.63 9.15
C MET A 264 0.50 -18.88 9.07
N LEU A 265 0.10 -20.07 9.45
CA LEU A 265 -1.30 -20.51 9.58
C LEU A 265 -1.66 -20.68 11.06
N ASP A 266 -2.90 -20.36 11.40
CA ASP A 266 -3.47 -20.64 12.71
C ASP A 266 -4.10 -22.03 12.70
N ALA A 267 -3.62 -22.94 13.53
CA ALA A 267 -4.11 -24.31 13.59
C ALA A 267 -5.60 -24.41 13.98
N THR A 268 -6.11 -23.41 14.72
CA THR A 268 -7.52 -23.39 15.16
C THR A 268 -8.50 -23.01 14.04
N GLU A 269 -8.00 -22.37 12.97
CA GLU A 269 -8.81 -21.91 11.83
C GLU A 269 -8.04 -22.06 10.52
N LEU A 270 -7.72 -23.29 10.17
CA LEU A 270 -6.91 -23.60 8.98
C LEU A 270 -7.60 -23.24 7.66
N LEU A 271 -6.78 -22.74 6.72
CA LEU A 271 -7.11 -22.54 5.31
C LEU A 271 -8.30 -21.59 5.06
N THR A 272 -8.26 -20.44 5.68
CA THR A 272 -9.17 -19.34 5.33
C THR A 272 -8.89 -18.83 3.91
N ASP A 273 -9.84 -18.11 3.31
CA ASP A 273 -9.65 -17.55 1.97
C ASP A 273 -8.50 -16.52 1.93
N GLN A 274 -8.24 -15.85 3.04
CA GLN A 274 -7.09 -14.96 3.17
C GLN A 274 -5.76 -15.73 3.14
N ASP A 275 -5.68 -16.89 3.79
CA ASP A 275 -4.49 -17.74 3.76
C ASP A 275 -4.20 -18.25 2.33
N LYS A 276 -5.26 -18.73 1.64
CA LYS A 276 -5.16 -19.15 0.23
C LYS A 276 -4.70 -18.02 -0.68
N ARG A 277 -5.18 -16.81 -0.45
CA ARG A 277 -4.79 -15.62 -1.20
C ARG A 277 -3.33 -15.27 -1.03
N ILE A 278 -2.82 -15.27 0.21
CA ILE A 278 -1.41 -15.01 0.49
C ILE A 278 -0.54 -16.11 -0.15
N ALA A 279 -0.94 -17.38 -0.02
CA ALA A 279 -0.25 -18.50 -0.67
C ALA A 279 -0.19 -18.34 -2.20
N GLY A 280 -1.31 -17.91 -2.82
CA GLY A 280 -1.38 -17.61 -4.26
C GLY A 280 -0.38 -16.55 -4.67
N MET A 281 -0.30 -15.42 -3.94
CA MET A 281 0.66 -14.35 -4.23
C MET A 281 2.12 -14.82 -4.16
N ILE A 282 2.46 -15.66 -3.17
CA ILE A 282 3.81 -16.22 -3.05
C ILE A 282 4.12 -17.14 -4.25
N TYR A 283 3.15 -17.96 -4.64
CA TYR A 283 3.28 -18.88 -5.78
C TYR A 283 3.48 -18.12 -7.09
N GLU A 284 2.71 -17.06 -7.33
CA GLU A 284 2.81 -16.21 -8.53
C GLU A 284 4.19 -15.54 -8.65
N GLU A 285 4.74 -15.05 -7.55
CA GLU A 285 6.09 -14.47 -7.49
C GLU A 285 7.19 -15.56 -7.50
N ARG A 286 6.83 -16.84 -7.64
CA ARG A 286 7.75 -18.00 -7.71
C ARG A 286 8.74 -18.05 -6.57
N LYS A 287 8.31 -17.66 -5.36
CA LYS A 287 9.18 -17.68 -4.18
C LYS A 287 9.05 -19.01 -3.43
N PRO A 288 10.16 -19.57 -2.92
CA PRO A 288 10.11 -20.69 -1.99
C PRO A 288 9.19 -20.37 -0.80
N ILE A 289 8.39 -21.35 -0.39
CA ILE A 289 7.43 -21.20 0.70
C ILE A 289 7.68 -22.24 1.81
N ILE A 290 7.71 -21.78 3.04
CA ILE A 290 7.67 -22.60 4.25
C ILE A 290 6.32 -22.38 4.90
N ILE A 291 5.55 -23.41 5.13
CA ILE A 291 4.29 -23.35 5.86
C ILE A 291 4.55 -23.60 7.34
N ALA A 292 4.27 -22.61 8.18
CA ALA A 292 4.39 -22.70 9.63
C ALA A 292 3.00 -22.72 10.28
N VAL A 293 2.61 -23.85 10.85
CA VAL A 293 1.32 -23.99 11.56
C VAL A 293 1.53 -23.66 13.03
N ASN A 294 0.93 -22.54 13.47
CA ASN A 294 1.03 -22.03 14.83
C ASN A 294 -0.22 -22.38 15.66
N LYS A 295 -0.14 -22.19 16.97
CA LYS A 295 -1.17 -22.51 17.97
C LYS A 295 -1.57 -24.00 17.97
N TRP A 296 -0.62 -24.85 17.61
CA TRP A 296 -0.82 -26.30 17.56
C TRP A 296 -1.15 -26.91 18.93
N ASP A 297 -0.76 -26.23 19.99
CA ASP A 297 -1.05 -26.57 21.40
C ASP A 297 -2.53 -26.41 21.75
N LEU A 298 -3.31 -25.63 20.98
CA LEU A 298 -4.74 -25.42 21.18
C LEU A 298 -5.61 -26.47 20.46
N ILE A 299 -5.01 -27.35 19.66
CA ILE A 299 -5.76 -28.39 18.97
C ILE A 299 -5.94 -29.60 19.87
N GLU A 300 -7.20 -29.98 20.12
CA GLU A 300 -7.50 -31.26 20.77
C GLU A 300 -7.01 -32.41 19.89
N LYS A 301 -6.06 -33.18 20.41
CA LYS A 301 -5.59 -34.39 19.75
C LYS A 301 -6.63 -35.49 19.99
N ASN A 302 -7.59 -35.65 19.09
CA ASN A 302 -8.37 -36.85 19.03
C ASN A 302 -7.48 -37.98 18.52
N ASN A 303 -7.19 -38.95 19.38
CA ASN A 303 -6.50 -40.21 19.04
C ASN A 303 -7.34 -41.05 18.11
#